data_140c6d6b267e489c7d4ccea610459006
#
_entry.id   140c6d6b267e489c7d4ccea610459006
#
_cell.length_a   1.000
_cell.length_b   1.000
_cell.length_c   1.000
_cell.angle_alpha   90.00
_cell.angle_beta   90.00
_cell.angle_gamma   90.00
#
_symmetry.space_group_name_H-M   'P 1'
#
loop_
_entity.id
_entity.type
_entity.pdbx_description
1 polymer ?
#
loop_
_entity_poly.entity_id
_entity_poly.type
_entity_poly.pdbx_seq_one_letter_code
_entity_poly.pdbx_strand_id
1 'polypeptide(L)'
;MRWQMNGGWARGAKPRPRSGVLATAAVAVWATSWSVSVGAAALPAAPQAGRPLVAASNSATADPTTITKQPESAGPGNPRVAQTVDRVVTPVSRSSSSDSAVTYSSDGKTTVASLSGDVTFDVDSSALTDRAKQVLDEIVSRWNGKAPATVTVVGHTDSVADDAYNQTLSEQRAKAVADYLTSKVPSLNVQSSGKGESEPVASETNPDGSVNEAGKAANRHVDVRWG
;
A
#
# COMPACT_ATOMS: atom_id res chain seq x y z
N MET A 1 58.63 23.65 -51.74
CA MET A 1 57.64 24.60 -52.30
C MET A 1 56.78 25.13 -51.19
N ARG A 2 56.84 26.40 -51.05
CA ARG A 2 56.20 27.32 -50.16
C ARG A 2 54.76 27.50 -50.64
N TRP A 3 53.75 27.47 -49.77
CA TRP A 3 52.58 28.37 -49.83
C TRP A 3 52.07 28.63 -48.45
N GLN A 4 52.01 29.87 -48.16
CA GLN A 4 51.66 30.60 -46.97
C GLN A 4 50.28 31.19 -47.17
N MET A 5 49.66 31.58 -46.06
CA MET A 5 48.63 32.62 -45.88
C MET A 5 47.19 32.16 -46.08
N ASN A 6 46.19 32.60 -45.32
CA ASN A 6 45.91 33.81 -44.56
C ASN A 6 44.64 33.46 -43.77
N GLY A 7 44.43 33.74 -42.48
CA GLY A 7 44.10 35.07 -42.00
C GLY A 7 42.60 35.25 -41.95
N GLY A 8 41.97 35.32 -40.77
CA GLY A 8 40.57 35.66 -40.64
C GLY A 8 40.09 35.66 -39.19
N TRP A 9 40.48 36.72 -38.46
CA TRP A 9 39.91 37.03 -37.17
C TRP A 9 38.48 37.58 -37.36
N ALA A 10 37.45 36.82 -36.94
CA ALA A 10 36.11 37.40 -36.74
C ALA A 10 35.77 37.35 -35.24
N ARG A 11 35.90 38.52 -34.62
CA ARG A 11 35.42 38.78 -33.26
C ARG A 11 33.89 38.91 -33.34
N GLY A 12 33.18 37.86 -32.95
CA GLY A 12 31.72 37.86 -32.76
C GLY A 12 31.36 38.39 -31.38
N ALA A 13 30.65 39.49 -31.37
CA ALA A 13 30.21 40.25 -30.22
C ALA A 13 29.30 39.43 -29.29
N LYS A 14 29.52 39.58 -27.98
CA LYS A 14 28.61 39.11 -26.92
C LYS A 14 27.30 39.89 -27.01
N PRO A 15 26.12 39.22 -26.99
CA PRO A 15 24.88 39.94 -26.82
C PRO A 15 24.73 40.41 -25.35
N ARG A 16 24.40 41.68 -25.20
CA ARG A 16 24.08 42.36 -23.94
C ARG A 16 22.73 41.83 -23.40
N PRO A 17 22.54 41.67 -22.07
CA PRO A 17 21.24 41.42 -21.51
C PRO A 17 20.36 42.64 -21.62
N ARG A 18 19.20 42.50 -22.23
CA ARG A 18 18.14 43.50 -22.23
C ARG A 18 17.50 43.52 -20.85
N SER A 19 17.63 44.64 -20.17
CA SER A 19 16.82 45.02 -19.01
C SER A 19 15.35 45.08 -19.42
N GLY A 20 14.53 44.16 -18.95
CA GLY A 20 13.09 44.13 -19.17
C GLY A 20 12.37 44.15 -17.83
N VAL A 21 11.92 45.35 -17.51
CA VAL A 21 10.69 45.73 -16.79
C VAL A 21 10.17 44.77 -15.71
N LEU A 22 10.31 45.22 -14.47
CA LEU A 22 9.57 44.76 -13.32
C LEU A 22 8.07 45.04 -13.51
N ALA A 23 7.29 44.00 -13.78
CA ALA A 23 5.84 44.03 -13.65
C ALA A 23 5.49 43.58 -12.21
N THR A 24 5.23 44.54 -11.34
CA THR A 24 4.60 44.31 -10.05
C THR A 24 3.15 43.90 -10.27
N ALA A 25 2.88 42.57 -10.19
CA ALA A 25 1.53 42.07 -10.10
C ALA A 25 1.05 42.21 -8.65
N ALA A 26 0.13 43.13 -8.43
CA ALA A 26 -0.60 43.32 -7.19
C ALA A 26 -1.48 42.09 -6.97
N VAL A 27 -1.17 41.30 -5.93
CA VAL A 27 -2.03 40.23 -5.43
C VAL A 27 -3.19 40.90 -4.67
N ALA A 28 -4.37 40.95 -5.26
CA ALA A 28 -5.59 41.35 -4.59
C ALA A 28 -6.02 40.20 -3.65
N VAL A 29 -5.81 40.40 -2.35
CA VAL A 29 -6.34 39.54 -1.30
C VAL A 29 -7.83 39.82 -1.18
N TRP A 30 -8.68 38.96 -1.70
CA TRP A 30 -10.10 38.96 -1.42
C TRP A 30 -10.34 38.21 -0.09
N ALA A 31 -10.38 38.95 0.99
CA ALA A 31 -10.86 38.44 2.27
C ALA A 31 -12.40 38.39 2.24
N THR A 32 -12.97 37.25 1.93
CA THR A 32 -14.38 37.00 2.18
C THR A 32 -14.54 36.55 3.63
N SER A 33 -14.96 37.51 4.47
CA SER A 33 -15.41 37.24 5.85
C SER A 33 -16.72 36.45 5.82
N TRP A 34 -16.64 35.17 6.12
CA TRP A 34 -17.83 34.37 6.41
C TRP A 34 -18.08 34.42 7.92
N SER A 35 -19.05 35.26 8.29
CA SER A 35 -19.60 35.28 9.65
C SER A 35 -20.47 34.04 9.84
N VAL A 36 -19.98 33.05 10.57
CA VAL A 36 -20.78 31.92 11.02
C VAL A 36 -21.50 32.36 12.27
N SER A 37 -22.83 32.59 12.14
CA SER A 37 -23.72 32.76 13.27
C SER A 37 -23.85 31.45 14.03
N VAL A 38 -23.29 31.39 15.21
CA VAL A 38 -23.48 30.26 16.13
C VAL A 38 -24.85 30.42 16.78
N GLY A 39 -25.84 29.71 16.24
CA GLY A 39 -27.11 29.49 16.91
C GLY A 39 -26.93 28.46 18.03
N ALA A 40 -27.05 28.91 19.27
CA ALA A 40 -27.09 28.03 20.43
C ALA A 40 -28.41 27.25 20.43
N ALA A 41 -28.38 25.98 19.98
CA ALA A 41 -29.48 25.04 20.20
C ALA A 41 -29.19 24.24 21.48
N ALA A 42 -30.04 24.42 22.47
CA ALA A 42 -30.00 23.69 23.73
C ALA A 42 -30.22 22.19 23.49
N LEU A 43 -29.30 21.35 23.97
CA LEU A 43 -29.44 19.90 24.02
C LEU A 43 -30.34 19.51 25.18
N PRO A 44 -31.33 18.60 25.00
CA PRO A 44 -32.05 18.00 26.11
C PRO A 44 -31.15 17.00 26.85
N ALA A 45 -31.17 17.08 28.17
CA ALA A 45 -30.46 16.16 29.06
C ALA A 45 -30.98 14.73 28.89
N ALA A 46 -30.10 13.78 28.65
CA ALA A 46 -30.37 12.34 28.69
C ALA A 46 -30.36 11.85 30.15
N PRO A 47 -31.27 10.94 30.55
CA PRO A 47 -31.25 10.36 31.87
C PRO A 47 -30.12 9.34 32.04
N GLN A 48 -29.36 9.50 33.11
CA GLN A 48 -28.36 8.54 33.53
C GLN A 48 -29.08 7.32 34.16
N ALA A 49 -29.02 6.18 33.50
CA ALA A 49 -29.30 4.88 34.10
C ALA A 49 -27.99 4.15 34.34
N GLY A 50 -27.68 4.00 35.63
CA GLY A 50 -26.50 3.25 36.07
C GLY A 50 -26.59 1.78 35.72
N ARG A 51 -25.50 1.25 35.15
CA ARG A 51 -25.26 -0.20 35.11
C ARG A 51 -23.82 -0.47 35.59
N PRO A 52 -23.63 -1.45 36.48
CA PRO A 52 -22.31 -1.76 37.04
C PRO A 52 -21.40 -2.40 35.97
N LEU A 53 -20.15 -1.95 35.98
CA LEU A 53 -19.06 -2.56 35.25
C LEU A 53 -18.78 -3.96 35.83
N VAL A 54 -19.11 -5.00 35.11
CA VAL A 54 -18.61 -6.34 35.37
C VAL A 54 -17.34 -6.48 34.54
N ALA A 55 -16.21 -6.48 35.22
CA ALA A 55 -14.94 -6.82 34.64
C ALA A 55 -14.92 -8.32 34.30
N ALA A 56 -15.03 -8.66 33.04
CA ALA A 56 -14.78 -10.02 32.58
C ALA A 56 -13.30 -10.18 32.23
N SER A 57 -12.53 -10.67 33.17
CA SER A 57 -11.19 -11.20 32.93
C SER A 57 -11.31 -12.50 32.17
N ASN A 58 -11.14 -12.51 30.86
CA ASN A 58 -10.93 -13.74 30.11
C ASN A 58 -9.45 -14.05 29.99
N SER A 59 -8.91 -14.66 31.04
CA SER A 59 -7.71 -15.47 30.95
C SER A 59 -8.07 -16.81 30.32
N ALA A 60 -8.01 -16.93 29.02
CA ALA A 60 -8.09 -18.24 28.35
C ALA A 60 -6.70 -18.89 28.42
N THR A 61 -6.47 -19.63 29.47
CA THR A 61 -5.42 -20.65 29.54
C THR A 61 -5.86 -21.79 28.63
N ALA A 62 -5.23 -21.92 27.47
CA ALA A 62 -5.43 -23.08 26.61
C ALA A 62 -4.72 -24.28 27.21
N ASP A 63 -5.49 -25.20 27.75
CA ASP A 63 -5.05 -26.53 28.15
C ASP A 63 -4.76 -27.38 26.90
N PRO A 64 -3.62 -28.05 26.79
CA PRO A 64 -3.36 -28.95 25.65
C PRO A 64 -4.16 -30.22 25.83
N THR A 65 -5.33 -30.32 25.22
CA THR A 65 -6.13 -31.55 25.21
C THR A 65 -5.41 -32.63 24.44
N THR A 66 -4.89 -33.60 25.20
CA THR A 66 -4.42 -34.91 24.74
C THR A 66 -5.54 -35.60 23.97
N ILE A 67 -5.42 -35.67 22.65
CA ILE A 67 -6.31 -36.50 21.83
C ILE A 67 -5.88 -37.94 22.00
N THR A 68 -6.60 -38.66 22.83
CA THR A 68 -6.48 -40.14 22.98
C THR A 68 -6.93 -40.79 21.68
N LYS A 69 -5.99 -41.41 21.01
CA LYS A 69 -6.17 -42.16 19.77
C LYS A 69 -6.91 -43.47 20.11
N GLN A 70 -8.16 -43.60 19.69
CA GLN A 70 -8.90 -44.86 19.71
C GLN A 70 -8.39 -45.76 18.57
N PRO A 71 -8.01 -47.03 18.82
CA PRO A 71 -7.57 -47.89 17.75
C PRO A 71 -8.80 -48.46 17.02
N GLU A 72 -9.00 -48.04 15.78
CA GLU A 72 -9.96 -48.67 14.88
C GLU A 72 -9.34 -49.91 14.27
N SER A 73 -10.08 -51.02 14.38
CA SER A 73 -9.76 -52.37 14.00
C SER A 73 -9.34 -52.50 12.53
N ALA A 74 -8.15 -53.05 12.31
CA ALA A 74 -7.60 -53.34 11.00
C ALA A 74 -8.28 -54.55 10.36
N GLY A 75 -8.97 -54.36 9.24
CA GLY A 75 -9.31 -55.40 8.28
C GLY A 75 -8.13 -55.70 7.35
N PRO A 76 -7.91 -56.93 6.88
CA PRO A 76 -6.77 -57.28 6.04
C PRO A 76 -7.06 -56.92 4.57
N GLY A 77 -6.28 -56.02 4.00
CA GLY A 77 -6.37 -55.78 2.56
C GLY A 77 -5.80 -54.44 2.07
N ASN A 78 -4.62 -54.52 1.53
CA ASN A 78 -3.91 -53.56 0.68
C ASN A 78 -2.95 -52.59 1.38
N PRO A 79 -1.63 -52.76 1.20
CA PRO A 79 -0.66 -51.74 1.58
C PRO A 79 -0.68 -50.61 0.57
N ARG A 80 -1.66 -49.67 0.70
CA ARG A 80 -1.53 -48.36 0.13
C ARG A 80 -0.41 -47.67 0.90
N VAL A 81 0.73 -47.57 0.27
CA VAL A 81 1.82 -46.66 0.70
C VAL A 81 1.18 -45.29 0.86
N ALA A 82 0.83 -44.93 2.09
CA ALA A 82 0.50 -43.59 2.45
C ALA A 82 1.81 -42.78 2.27
N GLN A 83 1.97 -42.18 1.11
CA GLN A 83 2.93 -41.09 0.97
C GLN A 83 2.48 -39.97 1.91
N THR A 84 3.07 -39.97 3.10
CA THR A 84 3.06 -38.80 3.97
C THR A 84 3.81 -37.70 3.19
N VAL A 85 3.05 -36.93 2.46
CA VAL A 85 3.59 -35.66 1.90
C VAL A 85 3.86 -34.81 3.13
N ASP A 86 5.11 -34.84 3.55
CA ASP A 86 5.61 -33.94 4.59
C ASP A 86 5.51 -32.51 3.99
N ARG A 87 4.31 -31.93 4.11
CA ARG A 87 4.08 -30.56 3.71
C ARG A 87 4.81 -29.70 4.72
N VAL A 88 6.06 -29.37 4.39
CA VAL A 88 6.84 -28.38 5.14
C VAL A 88 6.04 -27.09 5.07
N VAL A 89 5.24 -26.83 6.09
CA VAL A 89 4.56 -25.55 6.29
C VAL A 89 5.62 -24.61 6.81
N THR A 90 6.25 -23.86 5.88
CA THR A 90 7.12 -22.75 6.29
C THR A 90 6.29 -21.75 7.10
N PRO A 91 6.69 -21.42 8.33
CA PRO A 91 5.95 -20.49 9.15
C PRO A 91 5.98 -19.10 8.48
N VAL A 92 4.81 -18.60 8.11
CA VAL A 92 4.67 -17.24 7.61
C VAL A 92 4.54 -16.30 8.79
N SER A 93 5.55 -15.47 9.03
CA SER A 93 5.46 -14.40 10.02
C SER A 93 4.68 -13.22 9.46
N ARG A 94 3.78 -12.65 10.28
CA ARG A 94 2.99 -11.46 9.92
C ARG A 94 3.17 -10.38 10.97
N SER A 95 3.28 -9.13 10.51
CA SER A 95 3.25 -7.93 11.35
C SER A 95 2.56 -6.81 10.60
N SER A 96 1.82 -5.97 11.32
CA SER A 96 1.17 -4.78 10.72
C SER A 96 1.56 -3.53 11.48
N SER A 97 1.50 -2.37 10.83
CA SER A 97 1.60 -1.07 11.48
C SER A 97 0.37 -0.81 12.36
N SER A 98 0.51 0.03 13.38
CA SER A 98 -0.59 0.35 14.32
C SER A 98 -1.78 1.04 13.66
N ASP A 99 -1.56 1.72 12.55
CA ASP A 99 -2.57 2.42 11.73
C ASP A 99 -3.08 1.57 10.55
N SER A 100 -2.69 0.29 10.49
CA SER A 100 -3.01 -0.65 9.40
C SER A 100 -2.60 -0.16 7.99
N ALA A 101 -1.70 0.82 7.90
CA ALA A 101 -1.21 1.34 6.63
C ALA A 101 -0.43 0.29 5.83
N VAL A 102 0.28 -0.60 6.51
CA VAL A 102 1.04 -1.69 5.90
C VAL A 102 0.99 -2.96 6.73
N THR A 103 0.85 -4.10 6.06
CA THR A 103 0.99 -5.43 6.65
C THR A 103 2.15 -6.15 5.98
N TYR A 104 3.07 -6.65 6.79
CA TYR A 104 4.20 -7.45 6.31
C TYR A 104 3.91 -8.93 6.51
N SER A 105 4.20 -9.74 5.49
CA SER A 105 4.23 -11.20 5.58
C SER A 105 5.54 -11.72 4.99
N SER A 106 6.15 -12.74 5.63
CA SER A 106 7.39 -13.32 5.14
C SER A 106 7.42 -14.81 5.40
N ASP A 107 7.89 -15.56 4.40
CA ASP A 107 8.13 -17.01 4.47
C ASP A 107 9.62 -17.34 4.68
N GLY A 108 10.45 -16.34 4.99
CA GLY A 108 11.89 -16.46 5.19
C GLY A 108 12.70 -16.36 3.89
N LYS A 109 12.06 -16.39 2.72
CA LYS A 109 12.68 -16.19 1.41
C LYS A 109 12.15 -14.93 0.75
N THR A 110 10.84 -14.76 0.75
CA THR A 110 10.15 -13.63 0.16
C THR A 110 9.44 -12.85 1.25
N THR A 111 9.51 -11.54 1.18
CA THR A 111 8.73 -10.62 2.02
C THR A 111 7.74 -9.89 1.13
N VAL A 112 6.51 -9.80 1.60
CA VAL A 112 5.45 -9.01 0.98
C VAL A 112 5.03 -7.93 1.96
N ALA A 113 5.05 -6.69 1.53
CA ALA A 113 4.44 -5.56 2.21
C ALA A 113 3.16 -5.18 1.46
N SER A 114 2.00 -5.43 2.08
CA SER A 114 0.69 -5.03 1.54
C SER A 114 0.31 -3.67 2.11
N LEU A 115 0.29 -2.65 1.26
CA LEU A 115 -0.05 -1.27 1.60
C LEU A 115 -1.55 -1.07 1.39
N SER A 116 -2.26 -0.60 2.42
CA SER A 116 -3.68 -0.24 2.32
C SER A 116 -3.88 0.87 1.28
N GLY A 117 -4.76 0.65 0.31
CA GLY A 117 -5.08 1.64 -0.72
C GLY A 117 -5.62 2.94 -0.16
N ASP A 118 -6.47 2.85 0.87
CA ASP A 118 -7.13 4.00 1.51
C ASP A 118 -6.14 4.91 2.27
N VAL A 119 -4.99 4.37 2.69
CA VAL A 119 -3.90 5.15 3.32
C VAL A 119 -2.87 5.58 2.29
N THR A 120 -2.67 4.77 1.26
CA THR A 120 -1.62 4.98 0.26
C THR A 120 -1.98 6.05 -0.77
N PHE A 121 -3.26 6.15 -1.15
CA PHE A 121 -3.73 7.06 -2.20
C PHE A 121 -4.93 7.86 -1.74
N ASP A 122 -5.10 9.04 -2.33
CA ASP A 122 -6.37 9.75 -2.24
C ASP A 122 -7.46 9.00 -3.01
N VAL A 123 -8.73 9.28 -2.69
CA VAL A 123 -9.87 8.66 -3.35
C VAL A 123 -9.78 8.85 -4.86
N ASP A 124 -9.97 7.77 -5.60
CA ASP A 124 -9.97 7.76 -7.08
C ASP A 124 -8.69 8.32 -7.71
N SER A 125 -7.55 8.14 -7.04
CA SER A 125 -6.26 8.69 -7.40
C SER A 125 -5.15 7.64 -7.36
N SER A 126 -4.07 7.90 -8.07
CA SER A 126 -2.79 7.20 -7.97
C SER A 126 -1.68 8.07 -7.35
N ALA A 127 -2.02 9.27 -6.86
CA ALA A 127 -1.08 10.14 -6.17
C ALA A 127 -0.78 9.59 -4.77
N LEU A 128 0.51 9.43 -4.45
CA LEU A 128 0.93 8.93 -3.14
C LEU A 128 0.72 9.98 -2.05
N THR A 129 0.05 9.59 -0.97
CA THR A 129 -0.08 10.40 0.24
C THR A 129 1.28 10.55 0.94
N ASP A 130 1.39 11.50 1.86
CA ASP A 130 2.62 11.64 2.65
C ASP A 130 2.84 10.44 3.59
N ARG A 131 1.75 9.82 4.06
CA ARG A 131 1.83 8.59 4.85
C ARG A 131 2.35 7.41 4.02
N ALA A 132 1.90 7.28 2.77
CA ALA A 132 2.43 6.28 1.85
C ALA A 132 3.94 6.44 1.63
N LYS A 133 4.42 7.67 1.42
CA LYS A 133 5.85 7.96 1.27
C LYS A 133 6.65 7.53 2.49
N GLN A 134 6.15 7.79 3.72
CA GLN A 134 6.78 7.33 4.96
C GLN A 134 6.87 5.79 5.02
N VAL A 135 5.78 5.08 4.69
CA VAL A 135 5.76 3.61 4.67
C VAL A 135 6.75 3.07 3.64
N LEU A 136 6.82 3.67 2.46
CA LEU A 136 7.77 3.28 1.42
C LEU A 136 9.22 3.57 1.83
N ASP A 137 9.50 4.66 2.54
CA ASP A 137 10.81 4.95 3.13
C ASP A 137 11.17 3.92 4.22
N GLU A 138 10.19 3.47 5.02
CA GLU A 138 10.40 2.37 5.98
C GLU A 138 10.74 1.05 5.27
N ILE A 139 10.09 0.72 4.14
CA ILE A 139 10.41 -0.45 3.33
C ILE A 139 11.86 -0.37 2.81
N VAL A 140 12.27 0.77 2.26
CA VAL A 140 13.65 0.98 1.79
C VAL A 140 14.66 0.84 2.95
N SER A 141 14.33 1.36 4.12
CA SER A 141 15.16 1.27 5.33
C SER A 141 15.35 -0.18 5.80
N ARG A 142 14.33 -1.04 5.64
CA ARG A 142 14.42 -2.48 5.99
C ARG A 142 15.44 -3.24 5.13
N TRP A 143 15.74 -2.77 3.94
CA TRP A 143 16.80 -3.35 3.10
C TRP A 143 18.21 -3.09 3.65
N ASN A 144 18.34 -2.19 4.64
CA ASN A 144 19.59 -1.93 5.37
C ASN A 144 20.81 -1.75 4.45
N GLY A 145 20.63 -0.96 3.39
CA GLY A 145 21.67 -0.70 2.37
C GLY A 145 21.93 -1.85 1.39
N LYS A 146 21.21 -2.99 1.53
CA LYS A 146 21.28 -4.13 0.62
C LYS A 146 19.96 -4.24 -0.15
N ALA A 147 19.81 -3.42 -1.18
CA ALA A 147 18.61 -3.47 -2.01
C ALA A 147 18.46 -4.88 -2.64
N PRO A 148 17.23 -5.42 -2.70
CA PRO A 148 16.96 -6.69 -3.36
C PRO A 148 17.27 -6.59 -4.86
N ALA A 149 17.57 -7.73 -5.50
CA ALA A 149 17.87 -7.78 -6.93
C ALA A 149 16.66 -7.34 -7.78
N THR A 150 15.46 -7.70 -7.33
CA THR A 150 14.21 -7.35 -8.00
C THR A 150 13.12 -7.09 -6.94
N VAL A 151 12.31 -6.08 -7.20
CA VAL A 151 11.08 -5.80 -6.46
C VAL A 151 9.91 -5.90 -7.42
N THR A 152 8.86 -6.60 -7.02
CA THR A 152 7.60 -6.68 -7.77
C THR A 152 6.53 -5.87 -7.04
N VAL A 153 5.86 -4.98 -7.76
CA VAL A 153 4.76 -4.14 -7.24
C VAL A 153 3.49 -4.53 -7.97
N VAL A 154 2.45 -4.91 -7.24
CA VAL A 154 1.16 -5.33 -7.80
C VAL A 154 0.04 -4.51 -7.17
N GLY A 155 -0.73 -3.82 -7.99
CA GLY A 155 -1.89 -3.04 -7.53
C GLY A 155 -3.19 -3.83 -7.67
N HIS A 156 -4.10 -3.63 -6.70
CA HIS A 156 -5.42 -4.24 -6.65
C HIS A 156 -6.49 -3.20 -6.34
N THR A 157 -7.74 -3.48 -6.75
CA THR A 157 -8.93 -2.67 -6.46
C THR A 157 -10.02 -3.54 -5.86
N ASP A 158 -11.07 -2.90 -5.33
CA ASP A 158 -12.36 -3.55 -5.12
C ASP A 158 -13.15 -3.65 -6.45
N SER A 159 -14.34 -4.24 -6.41
CA SER A 159 -15.22 -4.48 -7.56
C SER A 159 -16.27 -3.37 -7.80
N VAL A 160 -16.02 -2.12 -7.35
CA VAL A 160 -17.03 -1.05 -7.42
C VAL A 160 -17.14 -0.44 -8.82
N ALA A 161 -16.01 -0.24 -9.50
CA ALA A 161 -15.97 0.31 -10.86
C ALA A 161 -16.00 -0.81 -11.92
N ASP A 162 -15.96 -0.46 -13.21
CA ASP A 162 -15.82 -1.45 -14.25
C ASP A 162 -14.39 -2.02 -14.35
N ASP A 163 -14.27 -3.25 -14.87
CA ASP A 163 -13.01 -4.00 -14.96
C ASP A 163 -11.90 -3.21 -15.67
N ALA A 164 -12.20 -2.50 -16.75
CA ALA A 164 -11.21 -1.76 -17.53
C ALA A 164 -10.68 -0.55 -16.76
N TYR A 165 -11.55 0.13 -16.03
CA TYR A 165 -11.18 1.23 -15.15
C TYR A 165 -10.33 0.70 -13.98
N ASN A 166 -10.78 -0.36 -13.30
CA ASN A 166 -10.07 -1.00 -12.19
C ASN A 166 -8.69 -1.50 -12.61
N GLN A 167 -8.57 -2.10 -13.80
CA GLN A 167 -7.29 -2.51 -14.36
C GLN A 167 -6.35 -1.30 -14.53
N THR A 168 -6.85 -0.23 -15.16
CA THR A 168 -6.06 0.99 -15.39
C THR A 168 -5.63 1.65 -14.07
N LEU A 169 -6.55 1.79 -13.10
CA LEU A 169 -6.27 2.41 -11.79
C LEU A 169 -5.23 1.62 -11.01
N SER A 170 -5.37 0.28 -10.99
CA SER A 170 -4.42 -0.60 -10.30
C SER A 170 -3.01 -0.52 -10.91
N GLU A 171 -2.89 -0.45 -12.24
CA GLU A 171 -1.62 -0.25 -12.94
C GLU A 171 -0.98 1.09 -12.60
N GLN A 172 -1.77 2.18 -12.61
CA GLN A 172 -1.27 3.51 -12.26
C GLN A 172 -0.79 3.58 -10.82
N ARG A 173 -1.51 2.95 -9.88
CA ARG A 173 -1.13 2.87 -8.47
C ARG A 173 0.16 2.08 -8.27
N ALA A 174 0.26 0.90 -8.89
CA ALA A 174 1.47 0.09 -8.85
C ALA A 174 2.67 0.86 -9.43
N LYS A 175 2.47 1.57 -10.54
CA LYS A 175 3.50 2.39 -11.16
C LYS A 175 3.95 3.54 -10.25
N ALA A 176 3.04 4.25 -9.60
CA ALA A 176 3.38 5.34 -8.69
C ALA A 176 4.27 4.87 -7.52
N VAL A 177 3.97 3.69 -6.95
CA VAL A 177 4.81 3.07 -5.93
C VAL A 177 6.17 2.66 -6.50
N ALA A 178 6.21 2.05 -7.68
CA ALA A 178 7.46 1.65 -8.34
C ALA A 178 8.36 2.85 -8.67
N ASP A 179 7.78 3.91 -9.20
CA ASP A 179 8.50 5.16 -9.50
C ASP A 179 9.10 5.79 -8.22
N TYR A 180 8.34 5.78 -7.12
CA TYR A 180 8.84 6.27 -5.83
C TYR A 180 10.02 5.45 -5.32
N LEU A 181 9.90 4.12 -5.29
CA LEU A 181 10.98 3.22 -4.85
C LEU A 181 12.24 3.41 -5.72
N THR A 182 12.09 3.52 -7.04
CA THR A 182 13.20 3.76 -7.97
C THR A 182 13.82 5.15 -7.74
N SER A 183 13.03 6.17 -7.38
CA SER A 183 13.57 7.50 -7.03
C SER A 183 14.45 7.48 -5.79
N LYS A 184 14.16 6.59 -4.82
CA LYS A 184 14.95 6.41 -3.59
C LYS A 184 16.18 5.51 -3.82
N VAL A 185 16.04 4.50 -4.66
CA VAL A 185 17.10 3.54 -4.97
C VAL A 185 17.20 3.38 -6.50
N PRO A 186 17.98 4.25 -7.19
CA PRO A 186 18.04 4.26 -8.67
C PRO A 186 18.54 2.97 -9.31
N SER A 187 19.27 2.13 -8.57
CA SER A 187 19.77 0.83 -9.04
C SER A 187 18.75 -0.31 -8.90
N LEU A 188 17.57 -0.05 -8.32
CA LEU A 188 16.56 -1.06 -8.06
C LEU A 188 15.87 -1.49 -9.36
N ASN A 189 15.79 -2.80 -9.60
CA ASN A 189 14.97 -3.35 -10.66
C ASN A 189 13.54 -3.55 -10.15
N VAL A 190 12.61 -2.67 -10.56
CA VAL A 190 11.21 -2.74 -10.13
C VAL A 190 10.34 -3.14 -11.29
N GLN A 191 9.53 -4.17 -11.09
CA GLN A 191 8.47 -4.60 -12.01
C GLN A 191 7.12 -4.21 -11.41
N SER A 192 6.30 -3.47 -12.15
CA SER A 192 4.97 -3.06 -11.72
C SER A 192 3.89 -3.63 -12.63
N SER A 193 2.75 -4.01 -12.04
CA SER A 193 1.56 -4.48 -12.75
C SER A 193 0.30 -4.18 -11.95
N GLY A 194 -0.84 -4.10 -12.64
CA GLY A 194 -2.16 -4.04 -12.04
C GLY A 194 -2.91 -5.33 -12.24
N LYS A 195 -3.79 -5.66 -11.32
CA LYS A 195 -4.69 -6.82 -11.37
C LYS A 195 -6.16 -6.40 -11.31
N GLY A 196 -6.43 -5.10 -11.15
CA GLY A 196 -7.79 -4.66 -10.93
C GLY A 196 -8.42 -5.42 -9.76
N GLU A 197 -9.62 -5.90 -9.97
CA GLU A 197 -10.41 -6.69 -9.01
C GLU A 197 -10.26 -8.22 -9.18
N SER A 198 -9.42 -8.69 -10.13
CA SER A 198 -9.38 -10.11 -10.53
C SER A 198 -8.82 -11.05 -9.48
N GLU A 199 -8.07 -10.55 -8.50
CA GLU A 199 -7.43 -11.35 -7.44
C GLU A 199 -7.84 -10.83 -6.04
N PRO A 200 -9.11 -11.00 -5.61
CA PRO A 200 -9.57 -10.50 -4.32
C PRO A 200 -8.98 -11.32 -3.17
N VAL A 201 -8.58 -10.62 -2.10
CA VAL A 201 -8.07 -11.23 -0.85
C VAL A 201 -9.17 -11.42 0.20
N ALA A 202 -10.31 -10.75 0.03
CA ALA A 202 -11.47 -10.85 0.92
C ALA A 202 -12.78 -10.82 0.12
N SER A 203 -13.84 -11.43 0.71
CA SER A 203 -15.19 -11.33 0.15
C SER A 203 -15.75 -9.92 0.34
N GLU A 204 -16.30 -9.35 -0.72
CA GLU A 204 -16.99 -8.05 -0.70
C GLU A 204 -18.48 -8.16 -0.37
N THR A 205 -18.95 -9.36 -0.10
CA THR A 205 -20.33 -9.65 0.29
C THR A 205 -20.32 -10.45 1.58
N ASN A 206 -21.14 -10.03 2.52
CA ASN A 206 -21.37 -10.74 3.78
C ASN A 206 -22.24 -11.99 3.55
N PRO A 207 -22.27 -12.97 4.48
CA PRO A 207 -23.11 -14.16 4.36
C PRO A 207 -24.61 -13.89 4.23
N ASP A 208 -25.08 -12.72 4.70
CA ASP A 208 -26.47 -12.27 4.60
C ASP A 208 -26.79 -11.56 3.28
N GLY A 209 -25.81 -11.44 2.36
CA GLY A 209 -25.94 -10.78 1.07
C GLY A 209 -25.69 -9.27 1.10
N SER A 210 -25.45 -8.68 2.26
CA SER A 210 -25.11 -7.25 2.38
C SER A 210 -23.67 -6.96 1.93
N VAL A 211 -23.39 -5.69 1.63
CA VAL A 211 -22.03 -5.25 1.23
C VAL A 211 -21.08 -5.37 2.41
N ASN A 212 -19.89 -5.93 2.16
CA ASN A 212 -18.80 -6.02 3.11
C ASN A 212 -17.76 -4.95 2.81
N GLU A 213 -17.91 -3.77 3.41
CA GLU A 213 -16.97 -2.65 3.23
C GLU A 213 -15.56 -2.97 3.72
N ALA A 214 -15.42 -3.80 4.77
CA ALA A 214 -14.11 -4.25 5.23
C ALA A 214 -13.42 -5.15 4.19
N GLY A 215 -14.18 -6.00 3.50
CA GLY A 215 -13.68 -6.81 2.39
C GLY A 215 -13.21 -5.95 1.22
N LYS A 216 -14.00 -4.96 0.82
CA LYS A 216 -13.60 -3.98 -0.21
C LYS A 216 -12.34 -3.24 0.19
N ALA A 217 -12.27 -2.71 1.42
CA ALA A 217 -11.07 -2.03 1.91
C ALA A 217 -9.83 -2.93 1.89
N ALA A 218 -9.98 -4.23 2.22
CA ALA A 218 -8.90 -5.20 2.14
C ALA A 218 -8.45 -5.46 0.69
N ASN A 219 -9.38 -5.45 -0.28
CA ASN A 219 -9.08 -5.65 -1.69
C ASN A 219 -8.39 -4.44 -2.33
N ARG A 220 -8.65 -3.23 -1.83
CA ARG A 220 -7.93 -2.01 -2.24
C ARG A 220 -6.54 -1.97 -1.62
N HIS A 221 -5.54 -2.59 -2.24
CA HIS A 221 -4.16 -2.61 -1.72
C HIS A 221 -3.11 -2.62 -2.83
N VAL A 222 -1.87 -2.35 -2.45
CA VAL A 222 -0.69 -2.54 -3.30
C VAL A 222 0.30 -3.42 -2.58
N ASP A 223 0.68 -4.51 -3.21
CA ASP A 223 1.71 -5.42 -2.74
C ASP A 223 3.08 -5.01 -3.27
N VAL A 224 4.05 -4.90 -2.36
CA VAL A 224 5.47 -4.75 -2.67
C VAL A 224 6.18 -6.02 -2.23
N ARG A 225 6.75 -6.78 -3.16
CA ARG A 225 7.36 -8.10 -2.93
C ARG A 225 8.84 -8.08 -3.23
N TRP A 226 9.65 -8.66 -2.35
CA TRP A 226 11.10 -8.82 -2.51
C TRP A 226 11.60 -10.05 -1.75
N GLY A 227 12.82 -10.56 -2.16
CA GLY A 227 13.49 -11.71 -1.54
C GLY A 227 14.92 -11.88 -2.04
#